data_729e88966a27da78ea397eeb5b44ab5b
#
_entry.id   729e88966a27da78ea397eeb5b44ab5b
#
_cell.length_a   1.000
_cell.length_b   1.000
_cell.length_c   1.000
_cell.angle_alpha   90.00
_cell.angle_beta   90.00
_cell.angle_gamma   90.00
#
_symmetry.space_group_name_H-M   'P 1'
#
loop_
_entity.id
_entity.type
_entity.pdbx_description
1 polymer ?
#
loop_
_entity_poly.entity_id
_entity_poly.type
_entity_poly.pdbx_seq_one_letter_code
_entity_poly.pdbx_strand_id
1 'polypeptide(L)'
;RLTFEPEAGKDWVRPTLQFANPKLNEIEIEAEYDVGKKALFNTMADVENWPMILPKTILSVTIVEREPNVILAEETMLERGIRVNLLAKHTLLPYESHTVEIMSGDAKGTKIIQTFTGDELSTKLSTKIKLELQGLLGPLYFFPKSNFSHAINTVNSAFADYSKGFDSEYEKIVDNTYRKVLLRPADSQSLEYWAPLLESGTVTEDEFKNQLVKTEEAFSVMRGQYTPAEDVVAGL
;
A
#
# COMPACT_ATOMS: atom_id res chain seq x y z
N ARG A 1 -30.84 4.46 3.42
CA ARG A 1 -32.30 4.69 3.51
C ARG A 1 -32.80 3.99 4.75
N LEU A 2 -33.46 4.71 5.66
CA LEU A 2 -34.13 4.11 6.81
C LEU A 2 -35.47 3.56 6.32
N THR A 3 -35.64 2.24 6.43
CA THR A 3 -36.94 1.58 6.23
C THR A 3 -37.46 1.14 7.58
N PHE A 4 -38.76 1.37 7.81
CA PHE A 4 -39.46 0.94 9.01
C PHE A 4 -40.41 -0.17 8.61
N GLU A 5 -40.18 -1.38 9.12
CA GLU A 5 -41.12 -2.51 8.94
C GLU A 5 -41.81 -2.77 10.27
N PRO A 6 -43.18 -2.74 10.31
CA PRO A 6 -43.91 -3.12 11.51
C PRO A 6 -43.84 -4.63 11.75
N GLU A 7 -43.42 -5.03 12.93
CA GLU A 7 -43.51 -6.43 13.36
C GLU A 7 -45.00 -6.74 13.63
N ALA A 8 -45.50 -7.84 13.04
CA ALA A 8 -46.90 -8.25 13.22
C ALA A 8 -47.21 -8.45 14.71
N GLY A 9 -48.20 -7.67 15.20
CA GLY A 9 -48.73 -7.79 16.57
C GLY A 9 -48.07 -6.88 17.61
N LYS A 10 -47.24 -5.88 17.19
CA LYS A 10 -46.67 -4.89 18.08
C LYS A 10 -46.85 -3.48 17.51
N ASP A 11 -47.26 -2.55 18.35
CA ASP A 11 -47.46 -1.15 17.98
C ASP A 11 -46.17 -0.35 17.86
N TRP A 12 -45.00 -1.00 17.73
CA TRP A 12 -43.73 -0.33 17.56
C TRP A 12 -42.96 -0.87 16.34
N VAL A 13 -42.26 0.02 15.67
CA VAL A 13 -41.51 -0.24 14.44
C VAL A 13 -40.02 -0.27 14.81
N ARG A 14 -39.32 -1.36 14.47
CA ARG A 14 -37.87 -1.38 14.52
C ARG A 14 -37.28 -0.66 13.32
N PRO A 15 -36.42 0.33 13.52
CA PRO A 15 -35.68 0.89 12.39
C PRO A 15 -34.69 -0.17 11.91
N THR A 16 -34.87 -0.63 10.67
CA THR A 16 -33.86 -1.45 10.01
C THR A 16 -32.97 -0.55 9.17
N LEU A 17 -31.74 -0.40 9.59
CA LEU A 17 -30.71 0.27 8.79
C LEU A 17 -30.32 -0.69 7.65
N GLN A 18 -30.90 -0.49 6.48
CA GLN A 18 -30.39 -1.12 5.27
C GLN A 18 -29.26 -0.23 4.73
N PHE A 19 -28.03 -0.67 4.95
CA PHE A 19 -26.87 -0.11 4.31
C PHE A 19 -26.75 -0.63 2.88
N ALA A 20 -27.71 -0.25 2.04
CA ALA A 20 -27.69 -0.58 0.64
C ALA A 20 -26.98 0.53 -0.14
N ASN A 21 -25.68 0.44 -0.23
CA ASN A 21 -24.97 1.05 -1.34
C ASN A 21 -24.13 -0.04 -2.06
N PRO A 22 -24.78 -0.86 -2.91
CA PRO A 22 -24.10 -1.97 -3.61
C PRO A 22 -23.00 -1.49 -4.57
N LYS A 23 -22.89 -0.17 -4.83
CA LYS A 23 -21.87 0.41 -5.72
C LYS A 23 -20.56 0.79 -5.03
N LEU A 24 -20.50 0.77 -3.70
CA LEU A 24 -19.23 1.02 -2.97
C LEU A 24 -18.25 -0.15 -3.05
N ASN A 25 -18.72 -1.34 -3.39
CA ASN A 25 -17.89 -2.54 -3.44
C ASN A 25 -16.99 -2.61 -4.68
N GLU A 26 -17.25 -1.79 -5.71
CA GLU A 26 -16.47 -1.78 -6.93
C GLU A 26 -15.84 -0.40 -7.16
N ILE A 27 -14.52 -0.40 -7.24
CA ILE A 27 -13.71 0.78 -7.52
C ILE A 27 -12.93 0.49 -8.80
N GLU A 28 -12.98 1.41 -9.75
CA GLU A 28 -12.18 1.35 -10.97
C GLU A 28 -11.42 2.67 -11.11
N ILE A 29 -10.12 2.57 -11.35
CA ILE A 29 -9.21 3.69 -11.50
C ILE A 29 -8.31 3.40 -12.69
N GLU A 30 -8.13 4.40 -13.52
CA GLU A 30 -7.14 4.40 -14.60
C GLU A 30 -6.19 5.56 -14.38
N ALA A 31 -4.91 5.30 -14.52
CA ALA A 31 -3.86 6.31 -14.48
C ALA A 31 -2.76 5.98 -15.49
N GLU A 32 -2.09 7.01 -15.97
CA GLU A 32 -0.95 6.90 -16.87
C GLU A 32 0.31 7.33 -16.13
N TYR A 33 1.40 6.58 -16.32
CA TYR A 33 2.67 6.77 -15.66
C TYR A 33 3.80 6.81 -16.68
N ASP A 34 4.71 7.78 -16.54
CA ASP A 34 5.92 7.91 -17.36
C ASP A 34 6.99 6.89 -16.92
N VAL A 35 6.67 5.63 -17.08
CA VAL A 35 7.54 4.48 -16.78
C VAL A 35 7.12 3.30 -17.66
N GLY A 36 8.09 2.56 -18.16
CA GLY A 36 7.84 1.43 -19.04
C GLY A 36 7.04 0.32 -18.40
N LYS A 37 6.15 -0.29 -19.18
CA LYS A 37 5.21 -1.33 -18.75
C LYS A 37 5.90 -2.50 -18.02
N LYS A 38 7.04 -2.96 -18.55
CA LYS A 38 7.79 -4.07 -17.93
C LYS A 38 8.38 -3.68 -16.59
N ALA A 39 8.91 -2.46 -16.46
CA ALA A 39 9.48 -1.97 -15.22
C ALA A 39 8.42 -1.87 -14.13
N LEU A 40 7.28 -1.24 -14.43
CA LEU A 40 6.17 -1.11 -13.48
C LEU A 40 5.62 -2.48 -13.07
N PHE A 41 5.38 -3.38 -14.04
CA PHE A 41 4.91 -4.73 -13.73
C PHE A 41 5.89 -5.48 -12.82
N ASN A 42 7.18 -5.48 -13.14
CA ASN A 42 8.19 -6.19 -12.35
C ASN A 42 8.25 -5.65 -10.91
N THR A 43 8.18 -4.33 -10.73
CA THR A 43 8.17 -3.71 -9.41
C THR A 43 6.93 -4.11 -8.61
N MET A 44 5.76 -4.13 -9.23
CA MET A 44 4.51 -4.53 -8.57
C MET A 44 4.43 -6.04 -8.33
N ALA A 45 5.06 -6.86 -9.17
CA ALA A 45 5.14 -8.31 -9.00
C ALA A 45 6.17 -8.76 -7.94
N ASP A 46 7.12 -7.89 -7.58
CA ASP A 46 8.10 -8.14 -6.52
C ASP A 46 7.51 -7.82 -5.15
N VAL A 47 6.56 -8.68 -4.71
CA VAL A 47 5.80 -8.47 -3.47
C VAL A 47 6.66 -8.46 -2.21
N GLU A 48 7.81 -9.14 -2.21
CA GLU A 48 8.75 -9.14 -1.07
C GLU A 48 9.35 -7.75 -0.83
N ASN A 49 9.44 -6.94 -1.88
CA ASN A 49 9.97 -5.58 -1.80
C ASN A 49 8.90 -4.51 -1.47
N TRP A 50 7.63 -4.88 -1.37
CA TRP A 50 6.56 -3.94 -1.06
C TRP A 50 6.76 -3.15 0.25
N PRO A 51 7.26 -3.75 1.35
CA PRO A 51 7.56 -2.97 2.57
C PRO A 51 8.61 -1.88 2.36
N MET A 52 9.51 -2.05 1.39
CA MET A 52 10.48 -1.03 1.01
C MET A 52 9.82 0.11 0.22
N ILE A 53 8.90 -0.23 -0.68
CA ILE A 53 8.23 0.75 -1.55
C ILE A 53 7.15 1.51 -0.78
N LEU A 54 6.41 0.84 0.09
CA LEU A 54 5.27 1.35 0.85
C LEU A 54 5.46 1.21 2.37
N PRO A 55 6.54 1.75 2.96
CA PRO A 55 6.94 1.45 4.33
C PRO A 55 5.96 1.93 5.41
N LYS A 56 5.05 2.87 5.08
CA LYS A 56 3.98 3.34 5.98
C LYS A 56 2.72 2.49 5.90
N THR A 57 2.57 1.70 4.86
CA THR A 57 1.33 0.96 4.58
C THR A 57 1.54 -0.54 4.72
N ILE A 58 2.65 -1.07 4.21
CA ILE A 58 2.98 -2.50 4.25
C ILE A 58 4.18 -2.68 5.19
N LEU A 59 3.91 -3.32 6.32
CA LEU A 59 4.91 -3.48 7.38
C LEU A 59 5.80 -4.69 7.14
N SER A 60 5.24 -5.78 6.60
CA SER A 60 5.98 -6.98 6.25
C SER A 60 5.25 -7.80 5.20
N VAL A 61 6.02 -8.53 4.41
CA VAL A 61 5.56 -9.58 3.50
C VAL A 61 6.42 -10.82 3.74
N THR A 62 5.77 -11.97 3.88
CA THR A 62 6.42 -13.27 4.02
C THR A 62 5.85 -14.22 2.98
N ILE A 63 6.67 -14.71 2.07
CA ILE A 63 6.24 -15.68 1.05
C ILE A 63 6.00 -17.03 1.71
N VAL A 64 4.78 -17.53 1.59
CA VAL A 64 4.36 -18.86 2.06
C VAL A 64 4.60 -19.91 0.98
N GLU A 65 4.25 -19.57 -0.26
CA GLU A 65 4.39 -20.45 -1.41
C GLU A 65 4.67 -19.63 -2.67
N ARG A 66 5.52 -20.15 -3.55
CA ARG A 66 5.85 -19.50 -4.82
C ARG A 66 5.86 -20.52 -5.96
N GLU A 67 5.01 -20.30 -6.92
CA GLU A 67 4.99 -20.96 -8.22
C GLU A 67 5.35 -19.96 -9.33
N PRO A 68 5.58 -20.37 -10.58
CA PRO A 68 6.02 -19.46 -11.64
C PRO A 68 5.15 -18.21 -11.84
N ASN A 69 3.83 -18.35 -11.68
CA ASN A 69 2.85 -17.26 -11.90
C ASN A 69 1.92 -17.02 -10.69
N VAL A 70 2.20 -17.68 -9.57
CA VAL A 70 1.37 -17.57 -8.36
C VAL A 70 2.25 -17.42 -7.14
N ILE A 71 1.96 -16.42 -6.31
CA ILE A 71 2.63 -16.19 -5.04
C ILE A 71 1.55 -16.18 -3.96
N LEU A 72 1.75 -16.96 -2.92
CA LEU A 72 0.95 -16.90 -1.70
C LEU A 72 1.80 -16.23 -0.62
N ALA A 73 1.34 -15.12 -0.08
CA ALA A 73 2.07 -14.32 0.88
C ALA A 73 1.24 -13.97 2.11
N GLU A 74 1.86 -14.02 3.28
CA GLU A 74 1.35 -13.37 4.48
C GLU A 74 1.81 -11.93 4.48
N GLU A 75 0.85 -11.01 4.56
CA GLU A 75 1.08 -9.58 4.54
C GLU A 75 0.56 -8.93 5.82
N THR A 76 1.36 -8.05 6.39
CA THR A 76 0.95 -7.18 7.49
C THR A 76 0.87 -5.75 6.98
N MET A 77 -0.32 -5.21 7.01
CA MET A 77 -0.60 -3.84 6.59
C MET A 77 -0.98 -2.95 7.77
N LEU A 78 -0.77 -1.65 7.61
CA LEU A 78 -1.25 -0.62 8.53
C LEU A 78 -2.30 0.22 7.80
N GLU A 79 -3.55 0.12 8.24
CA GLU A 79 -4.66 0.93 7.73
C GLU A 79 -5.22 1.80 8.85
N ARG A 80 -5.02 3.13 8.76
CA ARG A 80 -5.49 4.12 9.75
C ARG A 80 -5.14 3.77 11.19
N GLY A 81 -3.90 3.31 11.42
CA GLY A 81 -3.43 2.86 12.73
C GLY A 81 -3.85 1.44 13.13
N ILE A 82 -4.70 0.78 12.34
CA ILE A 82 -5.10 -0.61 12.56
C ILE A 82 -4.12 -1.53 11.83
N ARG A 83 -3.50 -2.44 12.57
CA ARG A 83 -2.66 -3.49 11.98
C ARG A 83 -3.54 -4.62 11.48
N VAL A 84 -3.45 -4.90 10.17
CA VAL A 84 -4.21 -5.94 9.48
C VAL A 84 -3.26 -7.01 8.99
N ASN A 85 -3.49 -8.26 9.41
CA ASN A 85 -2.76 -9.41 8.90
C ASN A 85 -3.68 -10.16 7.94
N LEU A 86 -3.18 -10.48 6.77
CA LEU A 86 -3.92 -11.18 5.74
C LEU A 86 -3.05 -12.16 4.98
N LEU A 87 -3.69 -13.15 4.40
CA LEU A 87 -3.08 -14.05 3.43
C LEU A 87 -3.55 -13.61 2.05
N ALA A 88 -2.62 -13.23 1.18
CA ALA A 88 -2.88 -12.77 -0.17
C ALA A 88 -2.36 -13.78 -1.21
N LYS A 89 -3.18 -14.06 -2.20
CA LYS A 89 -2.79 -14.82 -3.38
C LYS A 89 -2.60 -13.85 -4.55
N HIS A 90 -1.39 -13.77 -5.05
CA HIS A 90 -1.01 -13.00 -6.23
C HIS A 90 -0.97 -13.93 -7.43
N THR A 91 -1.68 -13.58 -8.49
CA THR A 91 -1.63 -14.28 -9.77
C THR A 91 -1.07 -13.32 -10.82
N LEU A 92 0.01 -13.72 -11.47
CA LEU A 92 0.77 -12.89 -12.40
C LEU A 92 0.59 -13.41 -13.82
N LEU A 93 0.13 -12.54 -14.71
CA LEU A 93 0.24 -12.75 -16.15
C LEU A 93 1.29 -11.75 -16.64
N PRO A 94 2.51 -12.21 -16.95
CA PRO A 94 3.67 -11.34 -17.15
C PRO A 94 3.40 -10.19 -18.12
N TYR A 95 3.61 -8.97 -17.61
CA TYR A 95 3.43 -7.69 -18.32
C TYR A 95 2.01 -7.37 -18.79
N GLU A 96 1.03 -8.19 -18.41
CA GLU A 96 -0.38 -7.99 -18.76
C GLU A 96 -1.24 -7.70 -17.54
N SER A 97 -1.18 -8.54 -16.52
CA SER A 97 -1.99 -8.32 -15.32
C SER A 97 -1.37 -8.90 -14.05
N HIS A 98 -1.72 -8.26 -12.94
CA HIS A 98 -1.47 -8.72 -11.58
C HIS A 98 -2.80 -8.75 -10.83
N THR A 99 -3.22 -9.92 -10.39
CA THR A 99 -4.44 -10.11 -9.60
C THR A 99 -4.06 -10.48 -8.18
N VAL A 100 -4.64 -9.77 -7.21
CA VAL A 100 -4.50 -10.05 -5.78
C VAL A 100 -5.85 -10.48 -5.22
N GLU A 101 -5.90 -11.64 -4.60
CA GLU A 101 -7.08 -12.17 -3.91
C GLU A 101 -6.77 -12.34 -2.42
N ILE A 102 -7.53 -11.69 -1.57
CA ILE A 102 -7.35 -11.80 -0.12
C ILE A 102 -8.06 -13.06 0.38
N MET A 103 -7.27 -13.99 0.91
CA MET A 103 -7.71 -15.33 1.29
C MET A 103 -8.12 -15.44 2.76
N SER A 104 -7.67 -14.50 3.63
CA SER A 104 -7.98 -14.52 5.05
C SER A 104 -8.10 -13.11 5.64
N GLY A 105 -8.51 -13.01 6.92
CA GLY A 105 -8.64 -11.76 7.66
C GLY A 105 -9.92 -11.00 7.33
N ASP A 106 -9.99 -9.76 7.81
CA ASP A 106 -11.18 -8.90 7.73
C ASP A 106 -11.45 -8.35 6.31
N ALA A 107 -10.52 -8.55 5.38
CA ALA A 107 -10.68 -8.22 3.96
C ALA A 107 -10.85 -9.46 3.07
N LYS A 108 -11.10 -10.64 3.65
CA LYS A 108 -11.26 -11.89 2.90
C LYS A 108 -12.33 -11.77 1.81
N GLY A 109 -11.97 -12.18 0.59
CA GLY A 109 -12.82 -12.08 -0.60
C GLY A 109 -12.57 -10.82 -1.43
N THR A 110 -11.84 -9.83 -0.89
CA THR A 110 -11.40 -8.67 -1.68
C THR A 110 -10.54 -9.15 -2.83
N LYS A 111 -10.81 -8.60 -4.02
CA LYS A 111 -10.08 -8.88 -5.24
C LYS A 111 -9.63 -7.59 -5.89
N ILE A 112 -8.35 -7.51 -6.22
CA ILE A 112 -7.73 -6.39 -6.92
C ILE A 112 -7.20 -6.93 -8.25
N ILE A 113 -7.56 -6.29 -9.36
CA ILE A 113 -7.07 -6.64 -10.68
C ILE A 113 -6.40 -5.40 -11.26
N GLN A 114 -5.12 -5.53 -11.54
CA GLN A 114 -4.30 -4.51 -12.18
C GLN A 114 -3.98 -4.97 -13.60
N THR A 115 -4.31 -4.15 -14.59
CA THR A 115 -4.05 -4.43 -16.01
C THR A 115 -3.11 -3.37 -16.56
N PHE A 116 -2.05 -3.83 -17.22
CA PHE A 116 -0.97 -3.00 -17.74
C PHE A 116 -1.04 -2.91 -19.26
N THR A 117 -1.18 -1.72 -19.77
CA THR A 117 -1.10 -1.43 -21.22
C THR A 117 -0.09 -0.30 -21.46
N GLY A 118 0.53 -0.27 -22.63
CA GLY A 118 1.57 0.71 -22.93
C GLY A 118 2.83 0.07 -23.52
N ASP A 119 3.93 0.81 -23.48
CA ASP A 119 5.19 0.46 -24.13
C ASP A 119 6.39 0.51 -23.13
N GLU A 120 7.58 0.81 -23.64
CA GLU A 120 8.80 0.91 -22.82
C GLU A 120 8.97 2.27 -22.13
N LEU A 121 8.16 3.28 -22.47
CA LEU A 121 8.27 4.65 -21.95
C LEU A 121 7.09 5.02 -21.07
N SER A 122 5.91 4.50 -21.36
CA SER A 122 4.70 4.83 -20.61
C SER A 122 3.83 3.61 -20.35
N THR A 123 3.09 3.67 -19.23
CA THR A 123 2.15 2.64 -18.83
C THR A 123 0.83 3.26 -18.43
N LYS A 124 -0.25 2.80 -19.07
CA LYS A 124 -1.61 2.98 -18.57
C LYS A 124 -1.95 1.80 -17.68
N LEU A 125 -2.16 2.07 -16.40
CA LEU A 125 -2.56 1.09 -15.38
C LEU A 125 -4.05 1.24 -15.09
N SER A 126 -4.83 0.18 -15.32
CA SER A 126 -6.21 0.06 -14.87
C SER A 126 -6.24 -0.79 -13.62
N THR A 127 -6.81 -0.27 -12.53
CA THR A 127 -6.97 -0.98 -11.26
C THR A 127 -8.46 -1.12 -10.95
N LYS A 128 -8.94 -2.37 -10.92
CA LYS A 128 -10.32 -2.71 -10.52
C LYS A 128 -10.28 -3.42 -9.19
N ILE A 129 -11.09 -2.94 -8.24
CA ILE A 129 -11.14 -3.51 -6.90
C ILE A 129 -12.58 -3.87 -6.58
N LYS A 130 -12.80 -5.11 -6.19
CA LYS A 130 -14.00 -5.56 -5.50
C LYS A 130 -13.66 -5.69 -4.02
N LEU A 131 -14.20 -4.78 -3.21
CA LEU A 131 -13.98 -4.78 -1.76
C LEU A 131 -14.96 -5.73 -1.08
N GLU A 132 -14.41 -6.57 -0.18
CA GLU A 132 -15.18 -7.37 0.78
C GLU A 132 -14.57 -7.12 2.16
N LEU A 133 -15.20 -6.24 2.96
CA LEU A 133 -14.68 -5.82 4.25
C LEU A 133 -15.63 -6.26 5.36
N GLN A 134 -15.06 -6.79 6.44
CA GLN A 134 -15.79 -7.25 7.62
C GLN A 134 -15.00 -6.92 8.89
N GLY A 135 -15.56 -7.28 10.06
CA GLY A 135 -14.87 -7.11 11.33
C GLY A 135 -14.41 -5.67 11.57
N LEU A 136 -13.15 -5.49 11.92
CA LEU A 136 -12.56 -4.18 12.18
C LEU A 136 -12.47 -3.27 10.96
N LEU A 137 -12.45 -3.85 9.75
CA LEU A 137 -12.43 -3.10 8.50
C LEU A 137 -13.83 -2.74 7.97
N GLY A 138 -14.89 -3.35 8.51
CA GLY A 138 -16.27 -3.08 8.11
C GLY A 138 -16.64 -1.59 8.09
N PRO A 139 -16.27 -0.78 9.08
CA PRO A 139 -16.55 0.66 9.09
C PRO A 139 -15.97 1.44 7.92
N LEU A 140 -14.96 0.91 7.21
CA LEU A 140 -14.39 1.58 6.04
C LEU A 140 -15.40 1.71 4.89
N TYR A 141 -16.44 0.90 4.82
CA TYR A 141 -17.54 1.07 3.85
C TYR A 141 -18.28 2.42 3.96
N PHE A 142 -18.18 3.11 5.10
CA PHE A 142 -18.80 4.41 5.29
C PHE A 142 -17.98 5.56 4.71
N PHE A 143 -16.73 5.31 4.31
CA PHE A 143 -15.90 6.35 3.71
C PHE A 143 -16.29 6.62 2.25
N PRO A 144 -16.16 7.86 1.80
CA PRO A 144 -16.39 8.20 0.40
C PRO A 144 -15.49 7.39 -0.55
N LYS A 145 -16.06 6.99 -1.70
CA LYS A 145 -15.32 6.29 -2.76
C LYS A 145 -14.04 7.03 -3.17
N SER A 146 -14.07 8.37 -3.16
CA SER A 146 -12.92 9.22 -3.47
C SER A 146 -11.72 8.98 -2.56
N ASN A 147 -11.92 8.64 -1.28
CA ASN A 147 -10.84 8.36 -0.35
C ASN A 147 -10.11 7.07 -0.75
N PHE A 148 -10.84 6.03 -1.15
CA PHE A 148 -10.25 4.79 -1.67
C PHE A 148 -9.51 5.06 -2.98
N SER A 149 -10.12 5.81 -3.90
CA SER A 149 -9.49 6.15 -5.18
C SER A 149 -8.20 6.93 -4.97
N HIS A 150 -8.18 7.87 -4.04
CA HIS A 150 -6.96 8.62 -3.69
C HIS A 150 -5.88 7.72 -3.10
N ALA A 151 -6.24 6.85 -2.15
CA ALA A 151 -5.29 5.91 -1.55
C ALA A 151 -4.67 4.96 -2.59
N ILE A 152 -5.49 4.42 -3.49
CA ILE A 152 -5.03 3.52 -4.55
C ILE A 152 -4.10 4.26 -5.53
N ASN A 153 -4.45 5.49 -5.93
CA ASN A 153 -3.58 6.30 -6.78
C ASN A 153 -2.25 6.60 -6.10
N THR A 154 -2.25 6.90 -4.80
CA THR A 154 -1.02 7.12 -4.03
C THR A 154 -0.13 5.88 -4.02
N VAL A 155 -0.72 4.70 -3.81
CA VAL A 155 -0.01 3.41 -3.85
C VAL A 155 0.56 3.14 -5.25
N ASN A 156 -0.26 3.27 -6.29
CA ASN A 156 0.17 3.04 -7.67
C ASN A 156 1.29 4.02 -8.09
N SER A 157 1.20 5.30 -7.68
CA SER A 157 2.24 6.30 -7.93
C SER A 157 3.54 5.96 -7.24
N ALA A 158 3.51 5.46 -5.99
CA ALA A 158 4.71 5.04 -5.29
C ALA A 158 5.42 3.87 -5.99
N PHE A 159 4.66 2.91 -6.54
CA PHE A 159 5.23 1.84 -7.37
C PHE A 159 5.81 2.39 -8.66
N ALA A 160 5.10 3.29 -9.35
CA ALA A 160 5.56 3.89 -10.60
C ALA A 160 6.85 4.70 -10.38
N ASP A 161 6.93 5.50 -9.33
CA ASP A 161 8.11 6.29 -9.02
C ASP A 161 9.31 5.40 -8.67
N TYR A 162 9.11 4.35 -7.89
CA TYR A 162 10.17 3.37 -7.59
C TYR A 162 10.64 2.63 -8.85
N SER A 163 9.72 2.36 -9.79
CA SER A 163 10.00 1.66 -11.05
C SER A 163 10.84 2.46 -12.04
N LYS A 164 10.94 3.78 -11.88
CA LYS A 164 11.82 4.64 -12.70
C LYS A 164 13.29 4.30 -12.47
N GLY A 165 13.60 3.67 -11.32
CA GLY A 165 14.95 3.31 -10.94
C GLY A 165 15.73 4.50 -10.38
N PHE A 166 17.03 4.33 -10.34
CA PHE A 166 18.00 5.31 -9.82
C PHE A 166 19.12 5.47 -10.81
N ASP A 167 19.70 6.67 -10.89
CA ASP A 167 20.81 6.98 -11.81
C ASP A 167 22.12 6.29 -11.39
N SER A 168 22.23 5.94 -10.10
CA SER A 168 23.37 5.18 -9.57
C SER A 168 22.96 4.22 -8.46
N GLU A 169 23.84 3.23 -8.17
CA GLU A 169 23.66 2.34 -7.02
C GLU A 169 23.69 3.12 -5.69
N TYR A 170 24.46 4.21 -5.63
CA TYR A 170 24.54 5.05 -4.43
C TYR A 170 23.26 5.82 -4.18
N GLU A 171 22.58 6.32 -5.20
CA GLU A 171 21.24 6.89 -5.06
C GLU A 171 20.24 5.88 -4.52
N LYS A 172 20.29 4.65 -5.00
CA LYS A 172 19.45 3.56 -4.50
C LYS A 172 19.75 3.24 -3.04
N ILE A 173 21.01 3.25 -2.62
CA ILE A 173 21.40 3.08 -1.21
C ILE A 173 20.82 4.21 -0.36
N VAL A 174 20.93 5.45 -0.82
CA VAL A 174 20.37 6.62 -0.13
C VAL A 174 18.85 6.48 0.02
N ASP A 175 18.13 6.24 -1.07
CA ASP A 175 16.66 6.10 -1.05
C ASP A 175 16.20 4.96 -0.14
N ASN A 176 16.83 3.80 -0.26
CA ASN A 176 16.53 2.65 0.59
C ASN A 176 16.76 2.93 2.07
N THR A 177 17.80 3.71 2.41
CA THR A 177 18.08 4.08 3.80
C THR A 177 17.05 5.06 4.33
N TYR A 178 16.61 6.04 3.53
CA TYR A 178 15.53 6.96 3.86
C TYR A 178 14.21 6.19 4.11
N ARG A 179 13.88 5.23 3.25
CA ARG A 179 12.68 4.40 3.42
C ARG A 179 12.70 3.56 4.69
N LYS A 180 13.87 3.01 5.05
CA LYS A 180 14.03 2.22 6.28
C LYS A 180 13.99 3.06 7.55
N VAL A 181 14.57 4.25 7.53
CA VAL A 181 14.75 5.10 8.73
C VAL A 181 13.62 6.10 8.88
N LEU A 182 13.21 6.74 7.77
CA LEU A 182 12.23 7.84 7.77
C LEU A 182 10.87 7.42 7.19
N LEU A 183 10.72 6.18 6.73
CA LEU A 183 9.51 5.63 6.12
C LEU A 183 9.00 6.47 4.92
N ARG A 184 9.91 7.08 4.19
CA ARG A 184 9.63 7.84 2.97
C ARG A 184 10.79 7.76 1.98
N PRO A 185 10.56 7.98 0.67
CA PRO A 185 11.65 8.10 -0.29
C PRO A 185 12.55 9.30 0.04
N ALA A 186 13.80 9.23 -0.40
CA ALA A 186 14.68 10.39 -0.42
C ALA A 186 14.15 11.41 -1.44
N ASP A 187 14.24 12.69 -1.12
CA ASP A 187 14.03 13.77 -2.09
C ASP A 187 15.28 13.99 -2.96
N SER A 188 15.10 14.70 -4.08
CA SER A 188 16.20 14.95 -5.03
C SER A 188 17.40 15.61 -4.38
N GLN A 189 17.17 16.57 -3.47
CA GLN A 189 18.26 17.26 -2.76
C GLN A 189 19.06 16.30 -1.88
N SER A 190 18.38 15.36 -1.23
CA SER A 190 19.02 14.33 -0.42
C SER A 190 19.84 13.36 -1.28
N LEU A 191 19.32 12.96 -2.44
CA LEU A 191 20.05 12.11 -3.40
C LEU A 191 21.31 12.83 -3.91
N GLU A 192 21.17 14.07 -4.39
CA GLU A 192 22.28 14.90 -4.89
C GLU A 192 23.35 15.16 -3.84
N TYR A 193 23.00 15.23 -2.58
CA TYR A 193 23.95 15.46 -1.49
C TYR A 193 24.67 14.18 -1.05
N TRP A 194 23.92 13.12 -0.77
CA TRP A 194 24.48 11.92 -0.15
C TRP A 194 25.13 10.94 -1.13
N ALA A 195 24.58 10.76 -2.33
CA ALA A 195 25.09 9.78 -3.28
C ALA A 195 26.55 10.05 -3.68
N PRO A 196 26.97 11.27 -4.01
CA PRO A 196 28.38 11.55 -4.30
C PRO A 196 29.33 11.34 -3.11
N LEU A 197 28.87 11.60 -1.88
CA LEU A 197 29.67 11.37 -0.68
C LEU A 197 29.92 9.89 -0.42
N LEU A 198 28.90 9.04 -0.67
CA LEU A 198 29.01 7.59 -0.60
C LEU A 198 29.91 7.05 -1.73
N GLU A 199 29.71 7.54 -2.95
CA GLU A 199 30.50 7.13 -4.13
C GLU A 199 31.99 7.42 -3.96
N SER A 200 32.32 8.58 -3.44
CA SER A 200 33.71 8.96 -3.18
C SER A 200 34.35 8.30 -1.96
N GLY A 201 33.55 7.56 -1.16
CA GLY A 201 34.00 6.99 0.11
C GLY A 201 34.26 8.04 1.20
N THR A 202 33.83 9.28 1.00
CA THR A 202 33.94 10.37 2.01
C THR A 202 33.10 10.07 3.24
N VAL A 203 31.97 9.39 3.03
CA VAL A 203 31.06 8.89 4.07
C VAL A 203 30.77 7.42 3.77
N THR A 204 30.83 6.58 4.79
CA THR A 204 30.39 5.18 4.69
C THR A 204 28.88 5.07 4.85
N GLU A 205 28.29 3.95 4.39
CA GLU A 205 26.84 3.68 4.57
C GLU A 205 26.44 3.72 6.05
N ASP A 206 27.27 3.16 6.94
CA ASP A 206 27.00 3.16 8.38
C ASP A 206 27.04 4.57 8.98
N GLU A 207 27.99 5.42 8.57
CA GLU A 207 28.05 6.80 9.00
C GLU A 207 26.85 7.60 8.50
N PHE A 208 26.48 7.43 7.23
CA PHE A 208 25.29 8.03 6.66
C PHE A 208 24.03 7.63 7.43
N LYS A 209 23.81 6.34 7.63
CA LYS A 209 22.68 5.82 8.40
C LYS A 209 22.66 6.38 9.82
N ASN A 210 23.81 6.43 10.50
CA ASN A 210 23.94 6.98 11.84
C ASN A 210 23.62 8.48 11.92
N GLN A 211 23.94 9.25 10.87
CA GLN A 211 23.54 10.64 10.78
C GLN A 211 22.03 10.77 10.61
N LEU A 212 21.45 9.97 9.73
CA LEU A 212 20.02 10.01 9.45
C LEU A 212 19.16 9.63 10.67
N VAL A 213 19.57 8.60 11.43
CA VAL A 213 18.89 8.16 12.67
C VAL A 213 18.88 9.23 13.75
N LYS A 214 19.84 10.15 13.76
CA LYS A 214 19.94 11.25 14.74
C LYS A 214 19.11 12.48 14.37
N THR A 215 18.39 12.47 13.26
CA THR A 215 17.53 13.59 12.86
C THR A 215 16.25 13.66 13.70
N GLU A 216 15.68 14.84 13.86
CA GLU A 216 14.39 15.02 14.51
C GLU A 216 13.27 14.25 13.80
N GLU A 217 13.35 14.14 12.48
CA GLU A 217 12.41 13.36 11.68
C GLU A 217 12.46 11.88 12.06
N ALA A 218 13.65 11.29 12.18
CA ALA A 218 13.82 9.89 12.60
C ALA A 218 13.27 9.66 14.02
N PHE A 219 13.50 10.58 14.95
CA PHE A 219 12.92 10.52 16.29
C PHE A 219 11.39 10.60 16.27
N SER A 220 10.81 11.39 15.39
CA SER A 220 9.35 11.48 15.22
C SER A 220 8.76 10.18 14.66
N VAL A 221 9.41 9.57 13.68
CA VAL A 221 9.02 8.26 13.13
C VAL A 221 9.07 7.18 14.19
N MET A 222 10.16 7.11 14.96
CA MET A 222 10.31 6.14 16.05
C MET A 222 9.24 6.32 17.14
N ARG A 223 8.94 7.55 17.55
CA ARG A 223 7.87 7.83 18.52
C ARG A 223 6.51 7.39 18.00
N GLY A 224 6.19 7.66 16.73
CA GLY A 224 4.93 7.24 16.10
C GLY A 224 4.77 5.72 16.00
N GLN A 225 5.85 4.97 15.87
CA GLN A 225 5.83 3.50 15.87
C GLN A 225 5.61 2.88 17.26
N TYR A 226 6.00 3.61 18.32
CA TYR A 226 5.89 3.14 19.71
C TYR A 226 4.63 3.63 20.44
N THR A 227 3.76 4.42 19.79
CA THR A 227 2.46 4.77 20.38
C THR A 227 1.58 3.53 20.35
N PRO A 228 1.21 2.91 21.48
CA PRO A 228 0.32 1.76 21.50
C PRO A 228 -1.01 2.13 20.87
N ALA A 229 -1.62 1.20 20.16
CA ALA A 229 -2.94 1.40 19.52
C ALA A 229 -4.04 1.77 20.55
N GLU A 230 -3.81 1.53 21.83
CA GLU A 230 -4.71 1.88 22.94
C GLU A 230 -4.81 3.39 23.19
N ASP A 231 -3.76 4.16 22.89
CA ASP A 231 -3.78 5.63 23.08
C ASP A 231 -4.51 6.38 21.96
N VAL A 232 -4.77 5.75 20.82
CA VAL A 232 -5.51 6.34 19.70
C VAL A 232 -7.02 6.32 19.93
N VAL A 233 -7.51 5.41 20.78
CA VAL A 233 -8.95 5.27 21.08
C VAL A 233 -9.43 6.29 22.13
N ALA A 234 -8.51 6.85 22.92
CA ALA A 234 -8.83 7.82 23.98
C ALA A 234 -8.97 9.28 23.49
N GLY A 235 -8.77 9.54 22.20
CA GLY A 235 -8.81 10.87 21.56
C GLY A 235 -9.94 11.08 20.57
N LEU A 236 -10.99 10.20 20.56
CA LEU A 236 -12.20 10.35 19.73
C LEU A 236 -13.39 10.75 20.57
#